data_994c457e70b64b990624801002622d34
#
_entry.id   994c457e70b64b990624801002622d34
#
_cell.length_a   1.000
_cell.length_b   1.000
_cell.length_c   1.000
_cell.angle_alpha   90.00
_cell.angle_beta   90.00
_cell.angle_gamma   90.00
#
_symmetry.space_group_name_H-M   'P 1'
#
loop_
_entity.id
_entity.type
_entity.pdbx_description
1 polymer ?
#
loop_
_entity_poly.entity_id
_entity_poly.type
_entity_poly.pdbx_seq_one_letter_code
_entity_poly.pdbx_strand_id
1 'polypeptide(L)'
;MEEERKRQEEERKRLEEEERKRLQALKDAELEKVKELIFKADRLKISKLIREYIEEFTLYMQEQGTSSDMAMENEIEWMKKKADFIDPFVNFPDDLLSEEDIETVINPEIIKTSESKPSYGYYHSEPQYSY
;
A
#
# COMPACT_ATOMS: atom_id res chain seq x y z
N MET A 1 31.83 -48.14 -13.92
CA MET A 1 31.05 -47.57 -14.98
C MET A 1 29.71 -47.14 -14.51
N GLU A 2 28.97 -48.02 -13.89
CA GLU A 2 27.66 -47.68 -13.37
C GLU A 2 27.75 -46.61 -12.29
N GLU A 3 28.70 -46.75 -11.40
CA GLU A 3 28.86 -45.78 -10.33
C GLU A 3 29.24 -44.43 -10.85
N GLU A 4 30.07 -44.43 -11.92
CA GLU A 4 30.48 -43.17 -12.51
C GLU A 4 29.27 -42.44 -13.11
N ARG A 5 28.41 -43.16 -13.80
CA ARG A 5 27.24 -42.57 -14.38
C ARG A 5 26.29 -42.07 -13.30
N LYS A 6 26.17 -42.81 -12.22
CA LYS A 6 25.30 -42.37 -11.11
C LYS A 6 25.84 -41.08 -10.50
N ARG A 7 27.14 -40.99 -10.34
CA ARG A 7 27.74 -39.78 -9.76
C ARG A 7 27.53 -38.60 -10.67
N GLN A 8 27.69 -38.79 -11.97
CA GLN A 8 27.49 -37.71 -12.93
C GLN A 8 26.01 -37.27 -12.94
N GLU A 9 25.10 -38.21 -12.83
CA GLU A 9 23.70 -37.90 -12.80
C GLU A 9 23.33 -37.12 -11.54
N GLU A 10 23.87 -37.53 -10.41
CA GLU A 10 23.59 -36.83 -9.16
C GLU A 10 24.21 -35.45 -9.18
N GLU A 11 25.38 -35.30 -9.76
CA GLU A 11 26.00 -33.98 -9.88
C GLU A 11 25.18 -33.08 -10.77
N ARG A 12 24.67 -33.57 -11.87
CA ARG A 12 23.85 -32.81 -12.78
C ARG A 12 22.58 -32.34 -12.09
N LYS A 13 21.95 -33.26 -11.35
CA LYS A 13 20.74 -32.91 -10.63
C LYS A 13 20.99 -31.86 -9.55
N ARG A 14 22.12 -31.98 -8.87
CA ARG A 14 22.46 -31.03 -7.83
C ARG A 14 22.68 -29.64 -8.42
N LEU A 15 23.37 -29.57 -9.54
CA LEU A 15 23.63 -28.29 -10.20
C LEU A 15 22.34 -27.67 -10.72
N GLU A 16 21.45 -28.50 -11.27
CA GLU A 16 20.15 -27.99 -11.74
C GLU A 16 19.32 -27.47 -10.59
N GLU A 17 19.38 -28.15 -9.45
CA GLU A 17 18.62 -27.71 -8.29
C GLU A 17 19.17 -26.41 -7.75
N GLU A 18 20.50 -26.27 -7.72
CA GLU A 18 21.12 -25.03 -7.26
C GLU A 18 20.76 -23.88 -8.18
N GLU A 19 20.76 -24.13 -9.49
CA GLU A 19 20.40 -23.09 -10.45
C GLU A 19 18.94 -22.69 -10.28
N ARG A 20 18.07 -23.67 -10.07
CA ARG A 20 16.67 -23.38 -9.87
C ARG A 20 16.45 -22.53 -8.62
N LYS A 21 17.17 -22.87 -7.56
CA LYS A 21 17.05 -22.09 -6.32
C LYS A 21 17.57 -20.68 -6.48
N ARG A 22 18.66 -20.54 -7.24
CA ARG A 22 19.23 -19.22 -7.48
C ARG A 22 18.26 -18.35 -8.26
N LEU A 23 17.66 -18.90 -9.31
CA LEU A 23 16.69 -18.17 -10.09
C LEU A 23 15.44 -17.83 -9.28
N GLN A 24 15.02 -18.76 -8.42
CA GLN A 24 13.86 -18.50 -7.58
C GLN A 24 14.16 -17.36 -6.61
N ALA A 25 15.36 -17.34 -6.04
CA ALA A 25 15.73 -16.28 -5.13
C ALA A 25 15.75 -14.92 -5.82
N LEU A 26 16.25 -14.88 -7.05
CA LEU A 26 16.25 -13.64 -7.81
C LEU A 26 14.84 -13.18 -8.11
N LYS A 27 13.99 -14.14 -8.46
CA LYS A 27 12.59 -13.81 -8.75
C LYS A 27 11.88 -13.30 -7.50
N ASP A 28 12.14 -13.95 -6.37
CA ASP A 28 11.51 -13.51 -5.12
C ASP A 28 11.95 -12.10 -4.75
N ALA A 29 13.22 -11.80 -4.93
CA ALA A 29 13.72 -10.46 -4.64
C ALA A 29 13.10 -9.43 -5.56
N GLU A 30 12.94 -9.78 -6.83
CA GLU A 30 12.32 -8.87 -7.78
C GLU A 30 10.86 -8.62 -7.43
N LEU A 31 10.17 -9.69 -7.01
CA LEU A 31 8.77 -9.54 -6.61
C LEU A 31 8.63 -8.59 -5.42
N GLU A 32 9.56 -8.69 -4.47
CA GLU A 32 9.51 -7.78 -3.32
C GLU A 32 9.69 -6.34 -3.75
N LYS A 33 10.59 -6.10 -4.69
CA LYS A 33 10.80 -4.75 -5.20
C LYS A 33 9.56 -4.22 -5.90
N VAL A 34 8.89 -5.08 -6.65
CA VAL A 34 7.68 -4.68 -7.35
C VAL A 34 6.58 -4.35 -6.35
N LYS A 35 6.45 -5.19 -5.32
CA LYS A 35 5.46 -4.92 -4.28
C LYS A 35 5.71 -3.57 -3.61
N GLU A 36 6.96 -3.28 -3.36
CA GLU A 36 7.31 -2.01 -2.74
C GLU A 36 6.97 -0.85 -3.65
N LEU A 37 7.25 -1.01 -4.94
CA LEU A 37 6.93 0.02 -5.91
C LEU A 37 5.42 0.27 -5.96
N ILE A 38 4.65 -0.81 -6.00
CA ILE A 38 3.19 -0.67 -6.04
C ILE A 38 2.67 -0.01 -4.77
N PHE A 39 3.24 -0.37 -3.63
CA PHE A 39 2.85 0.23 -2.38
C PHE A 39 3.09 1.74 -2.40
N LYS A 40 4.24 2.16 -2.90
CA LYS A 40 4.55 3.58 -2.99
C LYS A 40 3.63 4.31 -3.96
N ALA A 41 3.31 3.66 -5.08
CA ALA A 41 2.38 4.25 -6.03
C ALA A 41 0.99 4.41 -5.41
N ASP A 42 0.56 3.42 -4.63
CA ASP A 42 -0.71 3.52 -3.93
C ASP A 42 -0.70 4.64 -2.91
N ARG A 43 0.39 4.79 -2.20
CA ARG A 43 0.52 5.88 -1.24
C ARG A 43 0.37 7.23 -1.91
N LEU A 44 1.01 7.40 -3.06
CA LEU A 44 0.90 8.66 -3.80
C LEU A 44 -0.53 8.91 -4.23
N LYS A 45 -1.17 7.88 -4.75
CA LYS A 45 -2.56 8.01 -5.19
C LYS A 45 -3.47 8.41 -4.04
N ILE A 46 -3.32 7.75 -2.91
CA ILE A 46 -4.17 8.03 -1.75
C ILE A 46 -3.93 9.44 -1.23
N SER A 47 -2.67 9.86 -1.17
CA SER A 47 -2.38 11.21 -0.69
C SER A 47 -2.99 12.26 -1.59
N LYS A 48 -2.97 12.03 -2.90
CA LYS A 48 -3.60 12.95 -3.83
C LYS A 48 -5.11 13.01 -3.65
N LEU A 49 -5.72 11.85 -3.42
CA LEU A 49 -7.15 11.81 -3.17
C LEU A 49 -7.51 12.55 -1.89
N ILE A 50 -6.69 12.41 -0.86
CA ILE A 50 -6.93 13.14 0.37
C ILE A 50 -6.86 14.64 0.13
N ARG A 51 -5.88 15.08 -0.64
CA ARG A 51 -5.75 16.50 -0.92
C ARG A 51 -6.92 17.04 -1.73
N GLU A 52 -7.43 16.25 -2.66
CA GLU A 52 -8.63 16.63 -3.38
C GLU A 52 -9.82 16.72 -2.46
N TYR A 53 -9.93 15.78 -1.54
CA TYR A 53 -11.01 15.81 -0.57
C TYR A 53 -10.93 17.06 0.29
N ILE A 54 -9.73 17.45 0.69
CA ILE A 54 -9.57 18.66 1.50
C ILE A 54 -10.08 19.88 0.76
N GLU A 55 -9.78 19.97 -0.53
CA GLU A 55 -10.27 21.10 -1.33
C GLU A 55 -11.78 21.12 -1.40
N GLU A 56 -12.36 19.95 -1.68
CA GLU A 56 -13.82 19.87 -1.76
C GLU A 56 -14.47 20.12 -0.43
N PHE A 57 -13.89 19.59 0.63
CA PHE A 57 -14.40 19.80 1.97
C PHE A 57 -14.38 21.28 2.33
N THR A 58 -13.30 21.96 2.01
CA THR A 58 -13.17 23.37 2.30
C THR A 58 -14.24 24.18 1.56
N LEU A 59 -14.45 23.89 0.28
CA LEU A 59 -15.45 24.56 -0.50
C LEU A 59 -16.85 24.30 0.05
N TYR A 60 -17.11 23.04 0.39
CA TYR A 60 -18.41 22.68 0.92
C TYR A 60 -18.72 23.45 2.22
N MET A 61 -17.75 23.51 3.09
CA MET A 61 -17.94 24.19 4.37
C MET A 61 -18.12 25.70 4.18
N GLN A 62 -17.42 26.25 3.20
CA GLN A 62 -17.61 27.67 2.90
C GLN A 62 -19.02 27.95 2.40
N GLU A 63 -19.53 27.05 1.57
CA GLU A 63 -20.91 27.21 1.08
C GLU A 63 -21.94 27.10 2.18
N GLN A 64 -21.64 26.30 3.20
CA GLN A 64 -22.54 26.16 4.34
C GLN A 64 -22.43 27.31 5.32
N GLY A 65 -21.51 28.24 5.07
CA GLY A 65 -21.36 29.38 5.96
C GLY A 65 -20.65 29.03 7.25
N THR A 66 -19.98 27.89 7.32
CA THR A 66 -19.31 27.50 8.54
C THR A 66 -17.79 27.63 8.43
N SER A 67 -17.35 28.49 7.55
CA SER A 67 -15.91 28.68 7.38
C SER A 67 -15.34 29.36 8.59
N SER A 68 -14.10 29.12 8.85
CA SER A 68 -13.26 29.87 9.78
C SER A 68 -13.48 29.62 11.24
N ASP A 69 -14.07 28.53 11.67
CA ASP A 69 -13.95 28.29 13.10
C ASP A 69 -12.71 27.41 13.35
N MET A 70 -12.27 27.43 14.59
CA MET A 70 -11.03 26.78 14.99
C MET A 70 -11.11 25.28 14.78
N ALA A 71 -12.27 24.71 15.06
CA ALA A 71 -12.42 23.26 14.92
C ALA A 71 -12.23 22.83 13.47
N MET A 72 -12.78 23.59 12.54
CA MET A 72 -12.65 23.30 11.14
C MET A 72 -11.22 23.47 10.66
N GLU A 73 -10.56 24.51 11.11
CA GLU A 73 -9.17 24.73 10.74
C GLU A 73 -8.29 23.62 11.27
N ASN A 74 -8.56 23.15 12.48
CA ASN A 74 -7.81 22.04 13.05
C ASN A 74 -8.03 20.77 12.27
N GLU A 75 -9.24 20.54 11.83
CA GLU A 75 -9.54 19.36 11.04
C GLU A 75 -8.80 19.38 9.71
N ILE A 76 -8.81 20.51 9.05
CA ILE A 76 -8.12 20.63 7.77
C ILE A 76 -6.64 20.43 7.96
N GLU A 77 -6.06 21.00 9.01
CA GLU A 77 -4.67 20.83 9.28
C GLU A 77 -4.32 19.37 9.54
N TRP A 78 -5.18 18.69 10.29
CA TRP A 78 -5.00 17.28 10.55
C TRP A 78 -5.00 16.46 9.26
N MET A 79 -5.93 16.76 8.36
CA MET A 79 -6.01 16.04 7.10
C MET A 79 -4.79 16.29 6.25
N LYS A 80 -4.29 17.53 6.22
CA LYS A 80 -3.10 17.84 5.45
C LYS A 80 -1.89 17.09 5.96
N LYS A 81 -1.76 16.98 7.27
CA LYS A 81 -0.65 16.26 7.86
C LYS A 81 -0.70 14.78 7.50
N LYS A 82 -1.91 14.21 7.49
CA LYS A 82 -2.03 12.81 7.11
C LYS A 82 -1.70 12.59 5.64
N ALA A 83 -2.10 13.51 4.78
CA ALA A 83 -1.73 13.43 3.37
C ALA A 83 -0.22 13.46 3.21
N ASP A 84 0.45 14.35 3.93
CA ASP A 84 1.89 14.46 3.86
C ASP A 84 2.58 13.22 4.43
N PHE A 85 1.99 12.63 5.45
CA PHE A 85 2.51 11.40 6.03
C PHE A 85 2.43 10.24 5.04
N ILE A 86 1.32 10.13 4.32
CA ILE A 86 1.10 9.04 3.38
C ILE A 86 1.86 9.24 2.09
N ASP A 87 2.08 10.47 1.67
CA ASP A 87 2.77 10.79 0.42
C ASP A 87 4.22 10.30 0.49
N PRO A 88 4.61 9.37 -0.41
CA PRO A 88 5.95 8.79 -0.34
C PRO A 88 7.06 9.79 -0.64
N PHE A 89 6.76 10.88 -1.33
CA PHE A 89 7.78 11.87 -1.64
C PHE A 89 7.95 12.89 -0.54
N VAL A 90 6.90 13.16 0.23
CA VAL A 90 7.01 14.02 1.40
C VAL A 90 7.39 13.20 2.62
N ASN A 91 6.67 12.12 2.84
CA ASN A 91 6.96 11.15 3.90
C ASN A 91 7.19 11.83 5.24
N PHE A 92 6.31 12.73 5.60
CA PHE A 92 6.45 13.48 6.84
C PHE A 92 6.09 12.58 8.01
N PRO A 93 6.94 12.53 9.04
CA PRO A 93 6.67 11.59 10.14
C PRO A 93 5.44 11.99 10.94
N ASP A 94 4.71 10.97 11.38
CA ASP A 94 3.52 11.17 12.20
C ASP A 94 3.87 10.95 13.66
N ASP A 95 3.12 11.60 14.54
CA ASP A 95 3.39 11.48 15.96
C ASP A 95 2.98 10.13 16.52
N LEU A 96 1.94 9.54 15.96
CA LEU A 96 1.37 8.31 16.50
C LEU A 96 1.57 7.11 15.58
N LEU A 97 1.58 7.33 14.27
CA LEU A 97 1.55 6.25 13.32
C LEU A 97 2.91 6.05 12.68
N SER A 98 3.23 4.81 12.38
CA SER A 98 4.45 4.46 11.71
C SER A 98 4.17 4.14 10.25
N GLU A 99 5.25 3.96 9.48
CA GLU A 99 5.10 3.61 8.08
C GLU A 99 4.35 2.30 7.91
N GLU A 100 4.51 1.39 8.85
CA GLU A 100 3.81 0.12 8.78
C GLU A 100 2.30 0.29 8.91
N ASP A 101 1.88 1.30 9.62
CA ASP A 101 0.46 1.58 9.75
C ASP A 101 -0.16 2.03 8.44
N ILE A 102 0.64 2.62 7.56
CA ILE A 102 0.15 3.01 6.25
C ILE A 102 -0.32 1.79 5.47
N GLU A 103 0.43 0.70 5.58
CA GLU A 103 0.05 -0.52 4.90
C GLU A 103 -1.32 -1.00 5.37
N THR A 104 -1.57 -0.92 6.65
CA THR A 104 -2.84 -1.32 7.21
C THR A 104 -4.00 -0.52 6.62
N VAL A 105 -3.77 0.78 6.45
CA VAL A 105 -4.81 1.65 5.93
C VAL A 105 -5.03 1.45 4.44
N ILE A 106 -3.95 1.33 3.68
CA ILE A 106 -4.05 1.25 2.24
C ILE A 106 -4.48 -0.12 1.77
N ASN A 107 -4.16 -1.15 2.53
CA ASN A 107 -4.47 -2.52 2.14
C ASN A 107 -5.63 -3.06 2.95
N PRO A 108 -6.86 -2.68 2.62
CA PRO A 108 -8.02 -3.10 3.41
C PRO A 108 -8.26 -4.59 3.39
N GLU A 109 -7.61 -5.31 2.49
CA GLU A 109 -7.74 -6.76 2.46
C GLU A 109 -7.29 -7.39 3.78
N ILE A 110 -6.27 -6.83 4.37
CA ILE A 110 -5.78 -7.33 5.64
C ILE A 110 -6.83 -7.16 6.73
N ILE A 111 -7.46 -6.00 6.75
CA ILE A 111 -8.50 -5.72 7.72
C ILE A 111 -9.70 -6.62 7.50
N LYS A 112 -10.08 -6.80 6.25
CA LYS A 112 -11.20 -7.65 5.93
C LYS A 112 -10.99 -9.07 6.40
N THR A 113 -9.81 -9.57 6.21
CA THR A 113 -9.50 -10.92 6.63
C THR A 113 -9.71 -11.10 8.12
N SER A 114 -9.28 -10.16 8.90
CA SER A 114 -9.39 -10.29 10.33
C SER A 114 -10.81 -10.07 10.81
N GLU A 115 -11.63 -9.32 10.08
CA GLU A 115 -12.97 -9.06 10.53
C GLU A 115 -14.02 -9.90 9.89
N SER A 116 -13.74 -10.43 8.76
CA SER A 116 -14.66 -11.27 8.03
C SER A 116 -16.01 -10.62 7.86
N LYS A 117 -16.06 -9.32 7.62
CA LYS A 117 -17.26 -8.66 7.52
C LYS A 117 -17.40 -7.97 6.27
N PRO A 118 -18.42 -8.11 5.55
CA PRO A 118 -18.51 -7.48 4.28
C PRO A 118 -18.92 -6.12 4.43
N SER A 119 -19.12 -5.39 4.39
CA SER A 119 -19.50 -4.20 4.49
C SER A 119 -19.87 -3.48 3.39
N TYR A 120 -20.24 -3.13 2.99
CA TYR A 120 -20.59 -2.32 2.31
C TYR A 120 -20.43 -2.08 1.35
N GLY A 121 -20.43 -2.20 1.00
CA GLY A 121 -20.41 -1.95 0.31
C GLY A 121 -20.64 -0.92 -0.20
N TYR A 122 -20.73 -0.27 -0.25
CA TYR A 122 -20.84 0.69 -0.72
C TYR A 122 -20.04 1.05 -1.35
N TYR A 123 -19.51 1.06 -1.47
CA TYR A 123 -18.80 1.24 -2.09
C TYR A 123 -18.47 0.67 -2.76
N HIS A 124 -18.58 0.28 -2.68
CA HIS A 124 -18.39 -0.30 -3.37
C HIS A 124 -18.69 -0.49 -4.12
N SER A 125 -18.86 -0.54 -4.05
CA SER A 125 -19.13 -0.74 -4.71
C SER A 125 -19.18 -0.50 -5.50
N GLU A 126 -18.99 -0.23 -5.27
CA GLU A 126 -18.97 0.02 -5.90
C GLU A 126 -18.68 0.34 -6.60
N PRO A 127 -18.65 0.39 -6.57
CA PRO A 127 -18.26 0.71 -7.17
C PRO A 127 -17.98 1.15 -7.84
N GLN A 128 -17.71 1.44 -7.74
CA GLN A 128 -17.49 1.92 -8.20
C GLN A 128 -16.92 2.47 -8.68
N TYR A 129 -16.42 2.66 -8.50
CA TYR A 129 -15.75 3.23 -8.86
C TYR A 129 -14.98 3.22 -9.52
N SER A 130 -14.80 3.07 -9.69
CA SER A 130 -14.10 3.21 -10.19
C SER A 130 -13.53 3.71 -10.41
N TYR A 131 -13.35 3.83 -10.10
CA TYR A 131 -12.84 4.32 -10.36
C TYR A 131 -12.35 4.09 -10.90
#